data_5584d4b0778d3a789decab12229d7de9
#
_entry.id   5584d4b0778d3a789decab12229d7de9
#
_cell.length_a   1.000
_cell.length_b   1.000
_cell.length_c   1.000
_cell.angle_alpha   90.00
_cell.angle_beta   90.00
_cell.angle_gamma   90.00
#
_symmetry.space_group_name_H-M   'P 1'
#
loop_
_entity.id
_entity.type
_entity.pdbx_description
1 polymer ?
#
loop_
_entity_poly.entity_id
_entity_poly.type
_entity_poly.pdbx_seq_one_letter_code
_entity_poly.pdbx_strand_id
1 'polypeptide(L)'
;DVCSSDLNYTLLDAPRTRESLIYGKVFVDLNATVRGPLDALTMRGNMNLLGNTDVTYVLTDSPLTVEDRLEGLVTFTSFADTTSVSADEAPAMSLGGMDMIMSVHIDNAVRLRADLSPDRSKFIELEGGGDLNMQYTPQGDISLTGRYTLSGGIMKYSLPIIPLKEFQINNGSYVDWRGDPMNPTLNLKATERMRASVADGDDGGSRVVNFDVSIAIKNRLDAPELIFDITAPDDAAIENELQAMGTEERSKQAIAMLATGVYMNSGVKGGGFSMGSALNSVIQS
;
A
#
# COMPACT_ATOMS: atom_id res chain seq x y z
N ASP A 1 -19.97 36.09 0.67
CA ASP A 1 -19.84 35.69 -0.75
C ASP A 1 -18.36 35.65 -1.08
N VAL A 2 -17.82 34.47 -1.19
CA VAL A 2 -16.40 34.28 -1.44
C VAL A 2 -16.14 33.92 -2.88
N CYS A 3 -15.17 34.61 -3.44
CA CYS A 3 -14.69 34.53 -4.79
C CYS A 3 -14.22 33.14 -5.20
N SER A 4 -14.64 32.68 -6.37
CA SER A 4 -13.91 31.72 -7.18
C SER A 4 -12.59 32.36 -7.63
N SER A 5 -11.46 31.74 -7.36
CA SER A 5 -10.20 32.10 -7.99
C SER A 5 -9.56 30.83 -8.56
N ASP A 6 -9.28 30.86 -9.85
CA ASP A 6 -8.50 29.83 -10.58
C ASP A 6 -7.02 29.94 -10.18
N LEU A 7 -6.71 29.80 -8.91
CA LEU A 7 -5.35 29.89 -8.38
C LEU A 7 -4.95 28.55 -7.82
N ASN A 8 -3.85 27.98 -8.33
CA ASN A 8 -3.17 26.84 -7.75
C ASN A 8 -2.76 27.15 -6.31
N TYR A 9 -3.55 26.72 -5.33
CA TYR A 9 -3.23 26.89 -3.92
C TYR A 9 -2.29 25.79 -3.46
N THR A 10 -1.24 26.17 -2.76
CA THR A 10 -0.43 25.21 -2.01
C THR A 10 -1.16 24.92 -0.69
N LEU A 11 -1.82 23.78 -0.61
CA LEU A 11 -2.51 23.33 0.60
C LEU A 11 -1.54 22.83 1.66
N LEU A 12 -0.46 22.18 1.23
CA LEU A 12 0.61 21.68 2.08
C LEU A 12 1.96 21.96 1.42
N ASP A 13 2.91 22.50 2.19
CA ASP A 13 4.33 22.56 1.88
C ASP A 13 5.10 22.20 3.15
N ALA A 14 5.22 20.91 3.42
CA ALA A 14 5.85 20.40 4.62
C ALA A 14 7.21 19.78 4.27
N PRO A 15 8.32 20.32 4.81
CA PRO A 15 9.62 19.75 4.60
C PRO A 15 9.74 18.40 5.34
N ARG A 16 10.55 17.52 4.78
CA ARG A 16 10.86 16.23 5.40
C ARG A 16 11.70 16.42 6.66
N THR A 17 11.21 15.98 7.81
CA THR A 17 11.95 15.87 9.07
C THR A 17 11.96 14.41 9.56
N ARG A 18 12.71 14.12 10.64
CA ARG A 18 12.70 12.77 11.24
C ARG A 18 11.36 12.43 11.90
N GLU A 19 10.64 13.42 12.39
CA GLU A 19 9.40 13.29 13.16
C GLU A 19 8.15 13.53 12.28
N SER A 20 8.33 13.88 10.99
CA SER A 20 7.19 14.14 10.11
C SER A 20 6.42 12.86 9.81
N LEU A 21 5.13 12.84 10.16
CA LEU A 21 4.18 11.80 9.73
C LEU A 21 3.69 12.06 8.30
N ILE A 22 3.60 13.33 7.90
CA ILE A 22 3.23 13.75 6.54
C ILE A 22 4.24 14.79 6.09
N TYR A 23 4.72 14.66 4.86
CA TYR A 23 5.58 15.66 4.22
C TYR A 23 5.40 15.66 2.70
N GLY A 24 5.84 16.75 2.05
CA GLY A 24 5.70 16.93 0.61
C GLY A 24 4.89 18.17 0.28
N LYS A 25 4.36 18.22 -0.93
CA LYS A 25 3.59 19.35 -1.44
C LYS A 25 2.25 18.89 -1.98
N VAL A 26 1.20 19.60 -1.59
CA VAL A 26 -0.15 19.40 -2.09
C VAL A 26 -0.62 20.68 -2.75
N PHE A 27 -0.95 20.58 -4.02
CA PHE A 27 -1.50 21.67 -4.82
C PHE A 27 -2.95 21.40 -5.17
N VAL A 28 -3.80 22.39 -4.95
CA VAL A 28 -5.24 22.25 -5.16
C VAL A 28 -5.82 23.48 -5.87
N ASP A 29 -6.85 23.21 -6.67
CA ASP A 29 -7.83 24.23 -7.02
C ASP A 29 -9.06 24.04 -6.15
N LEU A 30 -9.49 25.10 -5.48
CA LEU A 30 -10.60 25.05 -4.53
C LEU A 30 -11.69 26.01 -4.98
N ASN A 31 -12.89 25.47 -5.16
CA ASN A 31 -14.11 26.25 -5.37
C ASN A 31 -15.11 25.89 -4.27
N ALA A 32 -15.27 26.75 -3.27
CA ALA A 32 -16.11 26.47 -2.14
C ALA A 32 -16.91 27.70 -1.69
N THR A 33 -18.10 27.45 -1.16
CA THR A 33 -18.96 28.45 -0.53
C THR A 33 -19.03 28.16 0.96
N VAL A 34 -18.73 29.18 1.78
CA VAL A 34 -18.83 29.12 3.24
C VAL A 34 -20.00 30.03 3.66
N ARG A 35 -20.89 29.50 4.51
CA ARG A 35 -22.08 30.22 5.02
C ARG A 35 -22.31 29.86 6.48
N GLY A 36 -22.94 30.78 7.21
CA GLY A 36 -23.37 30.59 8.59
C GLY A 36 -22.66 31.48 9.57
N PRO A 37 -23.08 31.50 10.84
CA PRO A 37 -22.39 32.18 11.91
C PRO A 37 -21.06 31.47 12.24
N LEU A 38 -20.12 32.15 12.89
CA LEU A 38 -18.76 31.64 13.17
C LEU A 38 -18.72 30.35 14.00
N ASP A 39 -19.77 30.09 14.76
CA ASP A 39 -19.94 28.89 15.60
C ASP A 39 -20.70 27.74 14.91
N ALA A 40 -21.23 27.98 13.69
CA ALA A 40 -21.96 26.98 12.91
C ALA A 40 -21.76 27.21 11.39
N LEU A 41 -20.53 27.11 10.94
CA LEU A 41 -20.17 27.29 9.53
C LEU A 41 -20.55 26.06 8.72
N THR A 42 -21.06 26.31 7.53
CA THR A 42 -21.33 25.29 6.53
C THR A 42 -20.46 25.56 5.29
N MET A 43 -19.64 24.61 4.91
CA MET A 43 -18.80 24.67 3.72
C MET A 43 -19.22 23.63 2.69
N ARG A 44 -19.44 24.04 1.46
CA ARG A 44 -19.79 23.16 0.33
C ARG A 44 -18.98 23.56 -0.89
N GLY A 45 -18.40 22.59 -1.59
CA GLY A 45 -17.62 22.91 -2.78
C GLY A 45 -16.96 21.72 -3.44
N ASN A 46 -16.04 22.06 -4.36
CA ASN A 46 -15.22 21.11 -5.08
C ASN A 46 -13.75 21.46 -4.88
N MET A 47 -12.93 20.43 -4.78
CA MET A 47 -11.48 20.53 -4.68
C MET A 47 -10.85 19.62 -5.73
N ASN A 48 -9.94 20.16 -6.54
CA ASN A 48 -9.17 19.37 -7.49
C ASN A 48 -7.72 19.27 -6.96
N LEU A 49 -7.24 18.06 -6.68
CA LEU A 49 -5.83 17.80 -6.46
C LEU A 49 -5.13 17.80 -7.81
N LEU A 50 -4.10 18.65 -7.91
CA LEU A 50 -3.38 18.86 -9.18
C LEU A 50 -2.24 17.86 -9.33
N GLY A 51 -1.93 17.49 -10.58
CA GLY A 51 -0.97 16.45 -10.92
C GLY A 51 0.49 16.70 -10.50
N ASN A 52 0.84 17.91 -10.04
CA ASN A 52 2.13 18.23 -9.44
C ASN A 52 2.16 17.96 -7.91
N THR A 53 1.11 17.42 -7.34
CA THR A 53 1.04 16.97 -5.95
C THR A 53 1.90 15.73 -5.74
N ASP A 54 2.76 15.79 -4.71
CA ASP A 54 3.62 14.70 -4.27
C ASP A 54 3.66 14.72 -2.74
N VAL A 55 3.01 13.77 -2.11
CA VAL A 55 2.88 13.69 -0.66
C VAL A 55 3.26 12.31 -0.14
N THR A 56 4.00 12.31 0.95
CA THR A 56 4.39 11.07 1.65
C THR A 56 3.74 11.03 3.03
N TYR A 57 3.11 9.91 3.33
CA TYR A 57 2.61 9.55 4.65
C TYR A 57 3.51 8.48 5.28
N VAL A 58 3.92 8.66 6.53
CA VAL A 58 4.74 7.70 7.27
C VAL A 58 3.83 6.87 8.17
N LEU A 59 3.71 5.58 7.84
CA LEU A 59 2.97 4.61 8.64
C LEU A 59 3.87 4.12 9.77
N THR A 60 3.68 4.61 10.98
CA THR A 60 4.46 4.20 12.17
C THR A 60 4.10 2.80 12.67
N ASP A 61 2.84 2.40 12.51
CA ASP A 61 2.31 1.11 12.97
C ASP A 61 1.56 0.42 11.83
N SER A 62 2.29 0.02 10.80
CA SER A 62 1.66 -0.60 9.63
C SER A 62 1.44 -2.11 9.86
N PRO A 63 0.21 -2.63 9.69
CA PRO A 63 -0.03 -4.07 9.67
C PRO A 63 0.67 -4.79 8.50
N LEU A 64 1.23 -4.03 7.54
CA LEU A 64 2.08 -4.54 6.47
C LEU A 64 3.54 -4.76 6.94
N THR A 65 3.96 -4.25 8.10
CA THR A 65 5.25 -4.55 8.71
C THR A 65 5.13 -5.81 9.56
N VAL A 66 5.57 -6.93 9.01
CA VAL A 66 5.52 -8.25 9.67
C VAL A 66 6.43 -8.33 10.91
N GLU A 67 7.35 -7.39 11.10
CA GLU A 67 8.25 -7.32 12.26
C GLU A 67 7.47 -7.15 13.57
N ASP A 68 6.38 -6.37 13.59
CA ASP A 68 5.58 -6.16 14.79
C ASP A 68 4.77 -7.38 15.24
N ARG A 69 4.45 -8.31 14.32
CA ARG A 69 3.72 -9.53 14.70
C ARG A 69 4.56 -10.57 15.42
N LEU A 70 5.89 -10.50 15.28
CA LEU A 70 6.82 -11.39 15.98
C LEU A 70 7.27 -10.82 17.34
N GLU A 71 7.29 -9.50 17.53
CA GLU A 71 7.58 -8.88 18.83
C GLU A 71 6.48 -9.13 19.86
N GLY A 72 5.21 -9.26 19.44
CA GLY A 72 4.09 -9.62 20.33
C GLY A 72 4.14 -11.03 20.89
N LEU A 73 4.97 -11.93 20.37
CA LEU A 73 5.12 -13.31 20.81
C LEU A 73 6.22 -13.52 21.86
N VAL A 74 7.06 -12.51 22.12
CA VAL A 74 8.09 -12.54 23.17
C VAL A 74 7.90 -11.35 24.09
N THR A 75 7.01 -11.48 25.06
CA THR A 75 6.86 -10.48 26.13
C THR A 75 8.03 -10.65 27.08
N PHE A 76 9.09 -9.87 26.88
CA PHE A 76 10.06 -9.63 27.97
C PHE A 76 9.34 -8.75 28.98
N THR A 77 8.87 -9.33 30.09
CA THR A 77 8.41 -8.58 31.25
C THR A 77 9.61 -7.88 31.87
N SER A 78 9.91 -6.69 31.41
CA SER A 78 10.77 -5.75 32.11
C SER A 78 9.93 -5.08 33.20
N PHE A 79 10.20 -5.40 34.45
CA PHE A 79 9.70 -4.65 35.59
C PHE A 79 10.42 -3.30 35.65
N ALA A 80 9.89 -2.29 34.97
CA ALA A 80 10.28 -0.91 35.18
C ALA A 80 9.02 -0.04 35.06
N ASP A 81 8.77 0.63 36.16
CA ASP A 81 7.82 1.67 36.48
C ASP A 81 6.88 2.18 35.35
N THR A 82 5.59 1.93 35.63
CA THR A 82 4.45 2.59 34.98
C THR A 82 4.43 4.09 35.29
N THR A 83 5.04 4.89 34.47
CA THR A 83 4.57 6.23 34.19
C THR A 83 3.95 6.20 32.79
N SER A 84 2.66 6.08 32.74
CA SER A 84 1.86 6.29 31.54
C SER A 84 2.12 7.71 31.03
N VAL A 85 3.04 7.82 30.09
CA VAL A 85 3.05 9.00 29.20
C VAL A 85 1.87 8.80 28.28
N SER A 86 0.80 9.54 28.55
CA SER A 86 -0.29 9.72 27.60
C SER A 86 0.36 10.09 26.27
N ALA A 87 0.10 9.30 25.23
CA ALA A 87 0.40 9.72 23.87
C ALA A 87 -0.29 11.09 23.71
N ASP A 88 0.51 12.14 23.53
CA ASP A 88 -0.01 13.43 23.12
C ASP A 88 -0.76 13.17 21.80
N GLU A 89 -2.08 13.14 21.88
CA GLU A 89 -2.93 13.23 20.72
C GLU A 89 -2.47 14.50 19.99
N ALA A 90 -1.95 14.34 18.79
CA ALA A 90 -1.71 15.46 17.90
C ALA A 90 -2.99 16.32 17.93
N PRO A 91 -2.90 17.64 18.16
CA PRO A 91 -4.11 18.44 18.33
C PRO A 91 -4.94 18.27 17.06
N ALA A 92 -6.03 17.53 17.18
CA ALA A 92 -7.05 17.52 16.15
C ALA A 92 -7.42 18.98 15.95
N MET A 93 -7.15 19.54 14.77
CA MET A 93 -7.66 20.85 14.41
C MET A 93 -9.19 20.73 14.35
N SER A 94 -9.80 20.80 15.51
CA SER A 94 -11.24 20.92 15.64
C SER A 94 -11.61 22.29 15.11
N LEU A 95 -12.05 22.35 13.86
CA LEU A 95 -12.77 23.49 13.29
C LEU A 95 -14.16 23.50 13.92
N GLY A 96 -14.22 23.70 15.24
CA GLY A 96 -15.43 23.54 16.06
C GLY A 96 -16.65 24.19 15.41
N GLY A 97 -17.73 23.41 15.26
CA GLY A 97 -18.98 23.86 14.67
C GLY A 97 -19.04 23.93 13.14
N MET A 98 -18.00 23.46 12.42
CA MET A 98 -18.01 23.47 10.95
C MET A 98 -18.60 22.17 10.39
N ASP A 99 -19.55 22.29 9.48
CA ASP A 99 -20.07 21.20 8.64
C ASP A 99 -19.55 21.39 7.20
N MET A 100 -18.77 20.42 6.71
CA MET A 100 -18.16 20.51 5.39
C MET A 100 -18.51 19.30 4.53
N ILE A 101 -18.92 19.55 3.28
CA ILE A 101 -19.03 18.52 2.24
C ILE A 101 -18.26 19.02 1.01
N MET A 102 -17.30 18.22 0.59
CA MET A 102 -16.43 18.51 -0.55
C MET A 102 -16.41 17.34 -1.51
N SER A 103 -16.61 17.62 -2.81
CA SER A 103 -16.23 16.69 -3.86
C SER A 103 -14.77 16.92 -4.20
N VAL A 104 -13.98 15.85 -4.16
CA VAL A 104 -12.53 15.88 -4.38
C VAL A 104 -12.21 15.12 -5.65
N HIS A 105 -11.75 15.83 -6.67
CA HIS A 105 -11.20 15.23 -7.87
C HIS A 105 -9.67 15.12 -7.75
N ILE A 106 -9.11 13.96 -8.03
CA ILE A 106 -7.66 13.70 -8.00
C ILE A 106 -7.19 13.50 -9.44
N ASP A 107 -6.29 14.36 -9.89
CA ASP A 107 -5.64 14.23 -11.20
C ASP A 107 -4.84 12.94 -11.29
N ASN A 108 -4.81 12.31 -12.48
CA ASN A 108 -4.13 11.02 -12.71
C ASN A 108 -2.61 11.04 -12.53
N ALA A 109 -1.99 12.21 -12.45
CA ALA A 109 -0.55 12.37 -12.22
C ALA A 109 -0.19 12.65 -10.75
N VAL A 110 -1.16 12.62 -9.84
CA VAL A 110 -0.93 12.75 -8.40
C VAL A 110 -0.17 11.54 -7.88
N ARG A 111 0.92 11.80 -7.14
CA ARG A 111 1.71 10.77 -6.48
C ARG A 111 1.48 10.76 -4.98
N LEU A 112 1.11 9.59 -4.49
CA LEU A 112 0.92 9.32 -3.07
C LEU A 112 1.94 8.26 -2.64
N ARG A 113 2.72 8.56 -1.61
CA ARG A 113 3.69 7.61 -1.07
C ARG A 113 3.34 7.28 0.38
N ALA A 114 3.44 6.01 0.72
CA ALA A 114 3.36 5.51 2.08
C ALA A 114 4.70 4.87 2.45
N ASP A 115 5.43 5.46 3.41
CA ASP A 115 6.61 4.82 4.00
C ASP A 115 6.14 3.78 5.02
N LEU A 116 6.55 2.52 4.83
CA LEU A 116 6.11 1.36 5.62
C LEU A 116 7.10 0.96 6.72
N SER A 117 8.23 1.65 6.80
CA SER A 117 9.26 1.40 7.80
C SER A 117 9.89 2.71 8.28
N PRO A 118 10.35 2.79 9.55
CA PRO A 118 10.97 3.99 10.10
C PRO A 118 12.21 4.46 9.33
N ASP A 119 13.00 3.52 8.79
CA ASP A 119 14.16 3.77 7.93
C ASP A 119 13.78 4.14 6.49
N ARG A 120 12.47 4.03 6.16
CA ARG A 120 11.89 4.34 4.84
C ARG A 120 12.45 3.52 3.68
N SER A 121 13.09 2.40 4.00
CA SER A 121 13.56 1.44 2.99
C SER A 121 12.41 0.67 2.35
N LYS A 122 11.30 0.48 3.09
CA LYS A 122 10.07 -0.15 2.64
C LYS A 122 9.01 0.92 2.39
N PHE A 123 8.46 0.97 1.23
CA PHE A 123 7.45 1.97 0.84
C PHE A 123 6.56 1.49 -0.29
N ILE A 124 5.42 2.13 -0.42
CA ILE A 124 4.53 2.04 -1.58
C ILE A 124 4.37 3.44 -2.14
N GLU A 125 4.67 3.61 -3.42
CA GLU A 125 4.44 4.83 -4.18
C GLU A 125 3.37 4.54 -5.23
N LEU A 126 2.30 5.32 -5.23
CA LEU A 126 1.11 5.14 -6.04
C LEU A 126 0.95 6.36 -6.94
N GLU A 127 0.70 6.12 -8.21
CA GLU A 127 0.35 7.15 -9.20
C GLU A 127 -1.02 6.82 -9.78
N GLY A 128 -1.91 7.80 -9.80
CA GLY A 128 -3.27 7.58 -10.27
C GLY A 128 -4.19 8.73 -9.93
N GLY A 129 -5.49 8.54 -10.13
CA GLY A 129 -6.50 9.54 -9.89
C GLY A 129 -7.87 8.96 -9.57
N GLY A 130 -8.82 9.84 -9.32
CA GLY A 130 -10.18 9.42 -9.01
C GLY A 130 -11.03 10.51 -8.40
N ASP A 131 -12.25 10.13 -8.04
CA ASP A 131 -13.22 11.02 -7.45
C ASP A 131 -13.61 10.52 -6.06
N LEU A 132 -13.49 11.43 -5.09
CA LEU A 132 -13.82 11.17 -3.70
C LEU A 132 -14.84 12.21 -3.21
N ASN A 133 -15.63 11.83 -2.21
CA ASN A 133 -16.47 12.75 -1.45
C ASN A 133 -16.01 12.75 0.00
N MET A 134 -15.67 13.92 0.51
CA MET A 134 -15.24 14.16 1.87
C MET A 134 -16.34 14.88 2.65
N GLN A 135 -16.63 14.39 3.82
CA GLN A 135 -17.53 15.03 4.77
C GLN A 135 -16.80 15.20 6.10
N TYR A 136 -16.94 16.40 6.67
CA TYR A 136 -16.48 16.72 8.02
C TYR A 136 -17.68 17.24 8.81
N THR A 137 -17.91 16.65 9.97
CA THR A 137 -19.05 17.01 10.84
C THR A 137 -18.64 18.04 11.88
N PRO A 138 -19.61 18.80 12.46
CA PRO A 138 -19.34 19.72 13.57
C PRO A 138 -18.73 19.05 14.81
N GLN A 139 -18.85 17.73 14.95
CA GLN A 139 -18.27 16.92 16.01
C GLN A 139 -16.80 16.59 15.77
N GLY A 140 -16.29 16.84 14.55
CA GLY A 140 -14.92 16.56 14.16
C GLY A 140 -14.74 15.24 13.43
N ASP A 141 -15.82 14.51 13.12
CA ASP A 141 -15.76 13.26 12.40
C ASP A 141 -15.47 13.52 10.90
N ILE A 142 -14.53 12.76 10.35
CA ILE A 142 -14.19 12.79 8.91
C ILE A 142 -14.69 11.50 8.28
N SER A 143 -15.44 11.63 7.20
CA SER A 143 -15.85 10.53 6.34
C SER A 143 -15.35 10.76 4.92
N LEU A 144 -14.76 9.72 4.33
CA LEU A 144 -14.26 9.72 2.95
C LEU A 144 -14.90 8.58 2.19
N THR A 145 -15.45 8.85 1.01
CA THR A 145 -16.04 7.84 0.13
C THR A 145 -15.58 8.06 -1.30
N GLY A 146 -15.38 6.95 -2.03
CA GLY A 146 -14.95 7.00 -3.43
C GLY A 146 -13.72 6.16 -3.70
N ARG A 147 -13.16 6.28 -4.89
CA ARG A 147 -12.08 5.42 -5.37
C ARG A 147 -10.93 6.22 -5.96
N TYR A 148 -9.72 5.80 -5.60
CA TYR A 148 -8.48 6.18 -6.25
C TYR A 148 -7.98 5.01 -7.08
N THR A 149 -7.96 5.17 -8.41
CA THR A 149 -7.54 4.14 -9.37
C THR A 149 -6.11 4.41 -9.80
N LEU A 150 -5.27 3.38 -9.79
CA LEU A 150 -3.87 3.48 -10.07
C LEU A 150 -3.57 3.29 -11.56
N SER A 151 -2.77 4.18 -12.10
CA SER A 151 -2.13 4.06 -13.42
C SER A 151 -0.80 3.32 -13.32
N GLY A 152 -0.15 3.34 -12.14
CA GLY A 152 1.13 2.70 -11.86
C GLY A 152 1.63 2.99 -10.47
N GLY A 153 2.93 2.76 -10.27
CA GLY A 153 3.64 2.99 -9.02
C GLY A 153 4.70 1.95 -8.74
N ILE A 154 5.37 2.11 -7.61
CA ILE A 154 6.45 1.22 -7.16
C ILE A 154 6.18 0.80 -5.72
N MET A 155 6.38 -0.48 -5.43
CA MET A 155 6.37 -1.01 -4.07
C MET A 155 7.73 -1.60 -3.74
N LYS A 156 8.44 -1.03 -2.76
CA LYS A 156 9.62 -1.66 -2.13
C LYS A 156 9.20 -2.34 -0.85
N TYR A 157 9.35 -3.66 -0.82
CA TYR A 157 8.83 -4.45 0.28
C TYR A 157 9.73 -5.66 0.58
N SER A 158 9.78 -6.07 1.84
CA SER A 158 10.45 -7.28 2.29
C SER A 158 9.57 -8.02 3.28
N LEU A 159 9.70 -9.34 3.30
CA LEU A 159 9.11 -10.23 4.29
C LEU A 159 10.25 -10.96 5.02
N PRO A 160 10.01 -11.62 6.16
CA PRO A 160 11.07 -12.28 6.92
C PRO A 160 11.94 -13.25 6.11
N ILE A 161 11.38 -13.89 5.09
CA ILE A 161 12.07 -14.84 4.20
C ILE A 161 12.31 -14.29 2.79
N ILE A 162 11.72 -13.15 2.45
CA ILE A 162 11.87 -12.50 1.13
C ILE A 162 12.72 -11.25 1.32
N PRO A 163 13.92 -11.16 0.68
CA PRO A 163 14.75 -9.97 0.75
C PRO A 163 14.01 -8.75 0.18
N LEU A 164 14.53 -7.55 0.46
CA LEU A 164 13.97 -6.32 -0.10
C LEU A 164 13.87 -6.41 -1.62
N LYS A 165 12.67 -6.32 -2.14
CA LYS A 165 12.33 -6.42 -3.56
C LYS A 165 11.60 -5.17 -4.02
N GLU A 166 11.68 -4.90 -5.31
CA GLU A 166 10.99 -3.79 -5.95
C GLU A 166 9.99 -4.32 -6.97
N PHE A 167 8.72 -4.04 -6.70
CA PHE A 167 7.60 -4.46 -7.54
C PHE A 167 7.02 -3.26 -8.27
N GLN A 168 6.58 -3.45 -9.49
CA GLN A 168 5.81 -2.47 -10.25
C GLN A 168 4.32 -2.66 -9.98
N ILE A 169 3.64 -1.59 -9.57
CA ILE A 169 2.19 -1.61 -9.35
C ILE A 169 1.48 -1.75 -10.70
N ASN A 170 0.59 -2.72 -10.77
CA ASN A 170 -0.18 -2.98 -11.98
C ASN A 170 -1.28 -1.94 -12.17
N ASN A 171 -1.45 -1.49 -13.40
CA ASN A 171 -2.57 -0.63 -13.80
C ASN A 171 -3.90 -1.30 -13.47
N GLY A 172 -4.90 -0.51 -13.05
CA GLY A 172 -6.20 -0.99 -12.63
C GLY A 172 -6.28 -1.45 -11.17
N SER A 173 -5.16 -1.42 -10.44
CA SER A 173 -5.18 -1.48 -8.98
C SER A 173 -5.93 -0.27 -8.42
N TYR A 174 -6.52 -0.38 -7.22
CA TYR A 174 -7.27 0.73 -6.63
C TYR A 174 -7.33 0.68 -5.11
N VAL A 175 -7.61 1.86 -4.54
CA VAL A 175 -7.94 2.07 -3.12
C VAL A 175 -9.34 2.64 -3.04
N ASP A 176 -10.22 2.05 -2.22
CA ASP A 176 -11.65 2.35 -2.14
C ASP A 176 -12.03 2.73 -0.71
N TRP A 177 -12.47 3.97 -0.50
CA TRP A 177 -12.95 4.46 0.79
C TRP A 177 -14.45 4.33 0.93
N ARG A 178 -14.89 3.90 2.10
CA ARG A 178 -16.31 3.67 2.43
C ARG A 178 -16.73 4.30 3.77
N GLY A 179 -16.10 5.39 4.14
CA GLY A 179 -16.38 6.14 5.36
C GLY A 179 -15.10 6.49 6.11
N ASP A 180 -14.44 5.54 6.72
CA ASP A 180 -13.21 5.76 7.47
C ASP A 180 -12.03 6.10 6.54
N PRO A 181 -11.47 7.32 6.61
CA PRO A 181 -10.34 7.72 5.77
C PRO A 181 -9.05 6.96 6.08
N MET A 182 -8.89 6.45 7.31
CA MET A 182 -7.69 5.74 7.75
C MET A 182 -7.74 4.24 7.46
N ASN A 183 -8.89 3.73 7.03
CA ASN A 183 -9.07 2.30 6.79
C ASN A 183 -9.79 1.99 5.46
N PRO A 184 -9.15 2.32 4.33
CA PRO A 184 -9.67 1.98 3.01
C PRO A 184 -9.63 0.48 2.73
N THR A 185 -10.41 0.06 1.73
CA THR A 185 -10.29 -1.25 1.12
C THR A 185 -9.26 -1.20 0.00
N LEU A 186 -8.30 -2.10 0.04
CA LEU A 186 -7.21 -2.22 -0.92
C LEU A 186 -7.55 -3.28 -1.98
N ASN A 187 -7.17 -3.03 -3.21
CA ASN A 187 -7.07 -4.02 -4.28
C ASN A 187 -5.86 -3.65 -5.15
N LEU A 188 -4.69 -3.92 -4.60
CA LEU A 188 -3.42 -3.62 -5.22
C LEU A 188 -2.82 -4.91 -5.76
N LYS A 189 -2.28 -4.86 -6.97
CA LYS A 189 -1.44 -5.92 -7.52
C LYS A 189 -0.11 -5.31 -7.92
N ALA A 190 0.98 -5.95 -7.49
CA ALA A 190 2.32 -5.53 -7.84
C ALA A 190 3.13 -6.72 -8.36
N THR A 191 3.93 -6.51 -9.39
CA THR A 191 4.64 -7.58 -10.10
C THR A 191 6.12 -7.26 -10.18
N GLU A 192 6.98 -8.25 -9.88
CA GLU A 192 8.41 -8.25 -10.16
C GLU A 192 8.69 -9.25 -11.28
N ARG A 193 9.42 -8.82 -12.30
CA ARG A 193 9.87 -9.70 -13.38
C ARG A 193 11.23 -10.29 -13.04
N MET A 194 11.30 -11.60 -12.92
CA MET A 194 12.48 -12.36 -12.54
C MET A 194 12.89 -13.34 -13.64
N ARG A 195 14.17 -13.74 -13.63
CA ARG A 195 14.70 -14.76 -14.54
C ARG A 195 15.23 -15.93 -13.74
N ALA A 196 14.90 -17.15 -14.17
CA ALA A 196 15.48 -18.35 -13.61
C ALA A 196 15.80 -19.38 -14.68
N SER A 197 16.77 -20.23 -14.37
CA SER A 197 17.07 -21.39 -15.19
C SER A 197 16.07 -22.50 -14.89
N VAL A 198 15.51 -23.08 -15.94
CA VAL A 198 14.62 -24.22 -15.89
C VAL A 198 15.27 -25.39 -16.64
N ALA A 199 15.19 -26.60 -16.09
CA ALA A 199 15.69 -27.79 -16.77
C ALA A 199 14.91 -28.03 -18.08
N ASP A 200 15.63 -28.31 -19.16
CA ASP A 200 15.08 -28.52 -20.48
C ASP A 200 15.06 -30.03 -20.80
N GLY A 201 14.01 -30.72 -20.29
CA GLY A 201 13.81 -32.15 -20.54
C GLY A 201 14.86 -33.10 -19.95
N ASP A 202 14.88 -34.32 -20.42
CA ASP A 202 15.75 -35.43 -19.96
C ASP A 202 17.23 -35.29 -20.41
N ASP A 203 17.54 -34.37 -21.31
CA ASP A 203 18.88 -34.24 -21.92
C ASP A 203 19.86 -33.38 -21.08
N GLY A 204 19.46 -32.95 -19.88
CA GLY A 204 20.34 -32.20 -18.96
C GLY A 204 20.63 -30.77 -19.42
N GLY A 205 19.93 -30.26 -20.42
CA GLY A 205 19.95 -28.85 -20.82
C GLY A 205 19.26 -27.96 -19.81
N SER A 206 19.58 -26.65 -19.84
CA SER A 206 18.81 -25.65 -19.10
C SER A 206 18.55 -24.44 -19.99
N ARG A 207 17.38 -23.85 -19.84
CA ARG A 207 17.01 -22.62 -20.53
C ARG A 207 16.60 -21.55 -19.52
N VAL A 208 16.77 -20.30 -19.87
CA VAL A 208 16.36 -19.17 -19.01
C VAL A 208 14.94 -18.78 -19.38
N VAL A 209 14.08 -18.72 -18.35
CA VAL A 209 12.68 -18.34 -18.47
C VAL A 209 12.44 -17.05 -17.67
N ASN A 210 11.61 -16.15 -18.23
CA ASN A 210 11.12 -14.98 -17.52
C ASN A 210 9.85 -15.36 -16.75
N PHE A 211 9.82 -15.01 -15.48
CA PHE A 211 8.67 -15.17 -14.60
C PHE A 211 8.16 -13.83 -14.15
N ASP A 212 6.87 -13.64 -14.15
CA ASP A 212 6.18 -12.53 -13.51
C ASP A 212 5.66 -13.01 -12.16
N VAL A 213 6.33 -12.59 -11.08
CA VAL A 213 5.96 -12.93 -9.71
C VAL A 213 5.20 -11.76 -9.13
N SER A 214 3.96 -12.00 -8.68
CA SER A 214 3.08 -10.95 -8.22
C SER A 214 2.64 -11.14 -6.76
N ILE A 215 2.44 -10.00 -6.10
CA ILE A 215 1.80 -9.89 -4.79
C ILE A 215 0.51 -9.10 -4.99
N ALA A 216 -0.63 -9.67 -4.60
CA ALA A 216 -1.87 -8.93 -4.49
C ALA A 216 -2.14 -8.63 -3.02
N ILE A 217 -2.46 -7.37 -2.72
CA ILE A 217 -2.86 -6.88 -1.40
C ILE A 217 -4.33 -6.54 -1.50
N LYS A 218 -5.16 -7.26 -0.76
CA LYS A 218 -6.62 -7.12 -0.78
C LYS A 218 -7.16 -6.83 0.62
N ASN A 219 -8.44 -6.55 0.69
CA ASN A 219 -9.20 -6.26 1.90
C ASN A 219 -8.89 -4.90 2.54
N ARG A 220 -9.32 -4.70 3.75
CA ARG A 220 -9.15 -3.44 4.49
C ARG A 220 -7.71 -3.28 4.96
N LEU A 221 -7.27 -2.03 5.07
CA LEU A 221 -5.90 -1.71 5.51
C LEU A 221 -5.57 -2.24 6.91
N ASP A 222 -6.54 -2.34 7.81
CA ASP A 222 -6.37 -2.89 9.16
C ASP A 222 -6.24 -4.42 9.19
N ALA A 223 -6.69 -5.12 8.12
CA ALA A 223 -6.63 -6.57 8.00
C ALA A 223 -6.36 -6.96 6.54
N PRO A 224 -5.16 -6.63 6.00
CA PRO A 224 -4.82 -6.90 4.62
C PRO A 224 -4.57 -8.40 4.39
N GLU A 225 -4.99 -8.89 3.23
CA GLU A 225 -4.70 -10.23 2.74
C GLU A 225 -3.62 -10.14 1.66
N LEU A 226 -2.54 -10.91 1.82
CA LEU A 226 -1.45 -11.02 0.85
C LEU A 226 -1.60 -12.32 0.05
N ILE A 227 -1.72 -12.20 -1.26
CA ILE A 227 -1.83 -13.33 -2.19
C ILE A 227 -0.64 -13.30 -3.13
N PHE A 228 0.13 -14.38 -3.16
CA PHE A 228 1.26 -14.54 -4.07
C PHE A 228 0.86 -15.38 -5.25
N ASP A 229 1.35 -15.01 -6.44
CA ASP A 229 1.13 -15.77 -7.67
C ASP A 229 2.35 -15.67 -8.59
N ILE A 230 2.51 -16.64 -9.48
CA ILE A 230 3.60 -16.71 -10.43
C ILE A 230 3.07 -17.14 -11.80
N THR A 231 3.55 -16.49 -12.85
CA THR A 231 3.24 -16.80 -14.23
C THR A 231 4.50 -16.77 -15.08
N ALA A 232 4.48 -17.44 -16.23
CA ALA A 232 5.58 -17.44 -17.21
C ALA A 232 5.05 -17.05 -18.59
N PRO A 233 4.68 -15.77 -18.82
CA PRO A 233 3.93 -15.36 -20.01
C PRO A 233 4.66 -15.57 -21.32
N ASP A 234 6.00 -15.65 -21.28
CA ASP A 234 6.84 -15.83 -22.46
C ASP A 234 7.17 -17.31 -22.75
N ASP A 235 6.69 -18.26 -21.90
CA ASP A 235 6.99 -19.69 -22.02
C ASP A 235 5.72 -20.54 -21.80
N ALA A 236 5.10 -20.95 -22.88
CA ALA A 236 3.84 -21.68 -22.85
C ALA A 236 3.92 -23.04 -22.13
N ALA A 237 5.07 -23.71 -22.11
CA ALA A 237 5.23 -25.00 -21.45
C ALA A 237 5.20 -24.84 -19.92
N ILE A 238 5.98 -23.86 -19.42
CA ILE A 238 6.01 -23.56 -17.98
C ILE A 238 4.69 -22.91 -17.54
N GLU A 239 4.10 -22.04 -18.37
CA GLU A 239 2.79 -21.44 -18.04
C GLU A 239 1.72 -22.51 -17.88
N ASN A 240 1.67 -23.51 -18.76
CA ASN A 240 0.73 -24.63 -18.63
C ASN A 240 0.99 -25.48 -17.38
N GLU A 241 2.27 -25.70 -17.01
CA GLU A 241 2.64 -26.38 -15.77
C GLU A 241 2.13 -25.59 -14.55
N LEU A 242 2.37 -24.27 -14.51
CA LEU A 242 1.90 -23.39 -13.45
C LEU A 242 0.37 -23.35 -13.33
N GLN A 243 -0.33 -23.30 -14.47
CA GLN A 243 -1.80 -23.34 -14.49
C GLN A 243 -2.39 -24.67 -14.03
N ALA A 244 -1.67 -25.78 -14.22
CA ALA A 244 -2.08 -27.08 -13.69
C ALA A 244 -1.91 -27.19 -12.16
N MET A 245 -1.09 -26.34 -11.56
CA MET A 245 -0.91 -26.28 -10.10
C MET A 245 -2.12 -25.62 -9.42
N GLY A 246 -2.44 -26.06 -8.21
CA GLY A 246 -3.39 -25.37 -7.35
C GLY A 246 -2.88 -24.00 -6.90
N THR A 247 -3.79 -23.12 -6.46
CA THR A 247 -3.45 -21.75 -6.02
C THR A 247 -2.40 -21.74 -4.90
N GLU A 248 -2.52 -22.64 -3.94
CA GLU A 248 -1.57 -22.76 -2.83
C GLU A 248 -0.17 -23.17 -3.30
N GLU A 249 -0.08 -24.09 -4.26
CA GLU A 249 1.20 -24.53 -4.81
C GLU A 249 1.87 -23.43 -5.62
N ARG A 250 1.12 -22.69 -6.43
CA ARG A 250 1.63 -21.52 -7.14
C ARG A 250 2.11 -20.42 -6.17
N SER A 251 1.38 -20.20 -5.09
CA SER A 251 1.81 -19.23 -4.05
C SER A 251 3.12 -19.65 -3.40
N LYS A 252 3.31 -20.94 -3.12
CA LYS A 252 4.57 -21.47 -2.59
C LYS A 252 5.72 -21.29 -3.59
N GLN A 253 5.47 -21.54 -4.87
CA GLN A 253 6.46 -21.30 -5.94
C GLN A 253 6.83 -19.82 -6.05
N ALA A 254 5.83 -18.92 -6.01
CA ALA A 254 6.05 -17.48 -6.03
C ALA A 254 6.93 -17.01 -4.88
N ILE A 255 6.63 -17.44 -3.66
CA ILE A 255 7.41 -17.10 -2.46
C ILE A 255 8.83 -17.66 -2.54
N ALA A 256 8.98 -18.93 -2.97
CA ALA A 256 10.28 -19.56 -3.16
C ALA A 256 11.13 -18.80 -4.19
N MET A 257 10.53 -18.41 -5.30
CA MET A 257 11.18 -17.62 -6.35
C MET A 257 11.63 -16.25 -5.84
N LEU A 258 10.79 -15.53 -5.08
CA LEU A 258 11.13 -14.24 -4.48
C LEU A 258 12.28 -14.38 -3.47
N ALA A 259 12.29 -15.46 -2.67
CA ALA A 259 13.28 -15.67 -1.63
C ALA A 259 14.65 -16.10 -2.19
N THR A 260 14.65 -16.99 -3.19
CA THR A 260 15.86 -17.67 -3.66
C THR A 260 16.31 -17.29 -5.07
N GLY A 261 15.40 -16.73 -5.88
CA GLY A 261 15.62 -16.51 -7.32
C GLY A 261 15.58 -17.80 -8.17
N VAL A 262 15.14 -18.92 -7.59
CA VAL A 262 15.15 -20.23 -8.25
C VAL A 262 13.73 -20.72 -8.45
N TYR A 263 13.42 -21.20 -9.67
CA TYR A 263 12.20 -21.92 -9.94
C TYR A 263 12.35 -23.40 -9.53
N MET A 264 11.48 -23.86 -8.64
CA MET A 264 11.48 -25.25 -8.19
C MET A 264 10.60 -26.10 -9.11
N ASN A 265 11.22 -26.76 -10.07
CA ASN A 265 10.49 -27.75 -10.88
C ASN A 265 10.17 -28.99 -10.03
N SER A 266 8.94 -29.48 -10.12
CA SER A 266 8.45 -30.69 -9.44
C SER A 266 9.23 -31.98 -9.78
N GLY A 267 10.13 -31.93 -10.77
CA GLY A 267 10.99 -33.04 -11.19
C GLY A 267 12.31 -33.18 -10.43
N VAL A 268 12.78 -32.16 -9.69
CA VAL A 268 14.08 -32.21 -8.98
C VAL A 268 13.91 -32.77 -7.56
N LYS A 269 14.02 -34.09 -7.43
CA LYS A 269 14.26 -34.73 -6.14
C LYS A 269 15.68 -34.45 -5.69
N GLY A 270 15.92 -33.31 -5.04
CA GLY A 270 17.27 -33.00 -4.60
C GLY A 270 17.38 -31.90 -3.55
N GLY A 271 17.71 -32.30 -2.34
CA GLY A 271 18.33 -31.46 -1.32
C GLY A 271 17.34 -30.78 -0.37
N GLY A 272 17.16 -31.42 0.79
CA GLY A 272 16.31 -30.97 1.88
C GLY A 272 16.60 -29.57 2.41
N PHE A 273 15.99 -28.58 1.85
CA PHE A 273 15.72 -27.34 2.54
C PHE A 273 14.28 -27.43 3.05
N SER A 274 14.13 -27.64 4.36
CA SER A 274 12.82 -27.70 5.02
C SER A 274 12.20 -26.29 5.03
N MET A 275 11.70 -25.85 3.87
CA MET A 275 10.98 -24.60 3.74
C MET A 275 9.53 -24.68 4.25
N GLY A 276 9.06 -25.89 4.56
CA GLY A 276 7.66 -26.15 4.92
C GLY A 276 7.20 -25.47 6.21
N SER A 277 8.07 -25.28 7.19
CA SER A 277 7.68 -24.61 8.45
C SER A 277 7.70 -23.10 8.35
N ALA A 278 8.65 -22.51 7.60
CA ALA A 278 8.74 -21.06 7.40
C ALA A 278 7.62 -20.54 6.46
N LEU A 279 7.27 -21.32 5.44
CA LEU A 279 6.17 -20.97 4.51
C LEU A 279 4.78 -21.06 5.17
N ASN A 280 4.58 -22.02 6.07
CA ASN A 280 3.29 -22.19 6.74
C ASN A 280 2.97 -21.02 7.69
N SER A 281 3.99 -20.40 8.29
CA SER A 281 3.80 -19.23 9.16
C SER A 281 3.41 -17.97 8.40
N VAL A 282 3.84 -17.83 7.14
CA VAL A 282 3.53 -16.66 6.29
C VAL A 282 2.13 -16.78 5.64
N ILE A 283 1.67 -18.00 5.37
CA ILE A 283 0.36 -18.26 4.74
C ILE A 283 -0.78 -18.27 5.78
N GLN A 284 -0.48 -18.56 7.06
CA GLN A 284 -1.48 -18.64 8.13
C GLN A 284 -1.55 -17.37 9.02
N SER A 285 -0.73 -16.38 8.77
CA SER A 285 -0.80 -15.06 9.42
C SER A 285 -1.47 -14.05 8.54
#